data_2f323bf76d8f210cb42825741eba3a06
#
_entry.id   2f323bf76d8f210cb42825741eba3a06
#
_cell.length_a   1.000
_cell.length_b   1.000
_cell.length_c   1.000
_cell.angle_alpha   90.00
_cell.angle_beta   90.00
_cell.angle_gamma   90.00
#
_symmetry.space_group_name_H-M   'P 1'
#
loop_
_entity.id
_entity.type
_entity.pdbx_description
1 polymer ?
#
loop_
_entity_poly.entity_id
_entity_poly.type
_entity_poly.pdbx_seq_one_letter_code
_entity_poly.pdbx_strand_id
1 'polypeptide(L)'
;MNQSSGCLRARLWAAKFGAIAALAGCTSTPLPPDSPAPAFPTSPSASLPSAPAAQSNPPVRPHATLPPVRASAATTPRDYRRDAASHLYGHNADRIFQGKLPPNLYAIGVLQVDVDGRGNIARLNWMRAPTHAPEVVAEIERTVRQAAPFPAPARMGRVTYTDVWLWDSSGRFQLDTLTEGQL
;
A
#
# COMPACT_ATOMS: atom_id res chain seq x y z
N MET A 1 59.36 -14.88 16.07
CA MET A 1 59.40 -16.36 16.02
C MET A 1 58.10 -16.81 16.67
N ASN A 2 57.12 -17.15 15.94
CA ASN A 2 56.40 -18.40 15.84
C ASN A 2 55.23 -18.26 14.87
N GLN A 3 55.33 -18.95 13.75
CA GLN A 3 54.30 -19.19 12.78
C GLN A 3 53.45 -20.36 13.28
N SER A 4 52.16 -20.31 13.08
CA SER A 4 51.38 -21.54 12.96
C SER A 4 50.20 -21.31 11.99
N SER A 5 50.42 -21.92 10.85
CA SER A 5 49.42 -22.18 9.78
C SER A 5 48.30 -23.07 10.27
N GLY A 6 47.08 -22.86 9.75
CA GLY A 6 45.94 -23.72 10.06
C GLY A 6 44.78 -23.55 9.10
N CYS A 7 44.87 -24.25 7.98
CA CYS A 7 43.83 -25.01 7.26
C CYS A 7 42.60 -24.31 6.66
N LEU A 8 42.72 -24.13 5.36
CA LEU A 8 41.63 -24.19 4.37
C LEU A 8 40.74 -25.44 4.59
N ARG A 9 39.47 -25.26 4.69
CA ARG A 9 38.49 -26.30 4.34
C ARG A 9 37.48 -25.73 3.34
N ALA A 10 37.85 -25.90 2.07
CA ALA A 10 36.91 -25.86 0.97
C ALA A 10 35.94 -27.02 1.09
N ARG A 11 34.63 -26.72 1.19
CA ARG A 11 33.58 -27.73 0.99
C ARG A 11 32.95 -27.46 -0.37
N LEU A 12 33.36 -28.27 -1.34
CA LEU A 12 32.63 -28.48 -2.58
C LEU A 12 31.27 -29.04 -2.25
N TRP A 13 30.19 -28.39 -2.70
CA TRP A 13 28.89 -29.00 -2.81
C TRP A 13 28.63 -29.30 -4.27
N ALA A 14 28.60 -30.59 -4.56
CA ALA A 14 28.32 -31.13 -5.87
C ALA A 14 26.88 -30.91 -6.29
N ALA A 15 26.73 -30.46 -7.51
CA ALA A 15 25.49 -30.40 -8.24
C ALA A 15 24.92 -31.80 -8.46
N LYS A 16 23.64 -32.01 -8.14
CA LYS A 16 22.87 -33.13 -8.69
C LYS A 16 21.78 -32.57 -9.60
N PHE A 17 22.06 -32.66 -10.89
CA PHE A 17 21.07 -32.55 -11.94
C PHE A 17 20.16 -33.77 -11.90
N GLY A 18 18.87 -33.57 -11.70
CA GLY A 18 17.82 -34.55 -11.91
C GLY A 18 16.91 -34.05 -13.03
N ALA A 19 17.10 -34.62 -14.20
CA ALA A 19 16.18 -34.46 -15.33
C ALA A 19 14.96 -35.35 -15.08
N ILE A 20 13.74 -34.80 -15.16
CA ILE A 20 12.51 -35.57 -15.31
C ILE A 20 11.75 -35.02 -16.51
N ALA A 21 11.44 -35.94 -17.41
CA ALA A 21 10.90 -35.77 -18.74
C ALA A 21 9.45 -35.35 -18.75
N ALA A 22 9.09 -34.76 -19.89
CA ALA A 22 7.77 -34.36 -20.34
C ALA A 22 6.74 -35.51 -20.37
N LEU A 23 5.49 -35.18 -20.06
CA LEU A 23 4.32 -35.83 -20.64
C LEU A 23 3.27 -34.76 -20.94
N ALA A 24 3.12 -34.52 -22.25
CA ALA A 24 2.03 -33.78 -22.82
C ALA A 24 0.73 -34.59 -22.71
N GLY A 25 -0.28 -34.00 -22.12
CA GLY A 25 -1.64 -34.54 -22.08
C GLY A 25 -2.62 -33.45 -22.53
N CYS A 26 -2.88 -33.34 -23.85
CA CYS A 26 -4.01 -32.62 -24.40
C CYS A 26 -5.27 -33.42 -24.16
N THR A 27 -6.14 -33.01 -23.26
CA THR A 27 -7.53 -33.48 -23.24
C THR A 27 -8.44 -32.34 -23.67
N SER A 28 -8.83 -32.40 -24.93
CA SER A 28 -9.90 -31.58 -25.50
C SER A 28 -11.23 -32.05 -24.90
N THR A 29 -11.90 -31.20 -24.14
CA THR A 29 -13.28 -31.44 -23.68
C THR A 29 -14.21 -30.89 -24.74
N PRO A 30 -15.15 -31.69 -25.33
CA PRO A 30 -16.11 -31.20 -26.30
C PRO A 30 -17.20 -30.35 -25.61
N LEU A 31 -17.60 -29.26 -26.30
CA LEU A 31 -18.76 -28.44 -25.95
C LEU A 31 -20.06 -29.28 -26.03
N PRO A 32 -21.00 -29.13 -25.10
CA PRO A 32 -22.36 -29.63 -25.29
C PRO A 32 -23.15 -28.74 -26.25
N PRO A 33 -24.07 -29.32 -27.05
CA PRO A 33 -24.85 -28.61 -28.03
C PRO A 33 -26.02 -27.83 -27.39
N ASP A 34 -26.32 -26.72 -28.03
CA ASP A 34 -27.55 -25.94 -28.06
C ASP A 34 -28.63 -26.16 -26.99
N SER A 35 -28.81 -25.16 -26.16
CA SER A 35 -30.06 -24.89 -25.45
C SER A 35 -30.81 -23.77 -26.16
N PRO A 36 -32.11 -23.95 -26.50
CA PRO A 36 -32.88 -22.94 -27.17
C PRO A 36 -33.18 -21.74 -26.29
N ALA A 37 -33.05 -20.56 -26.89
CA ALA A 37 -33.36 -19.27 -26.26
C ALA A 37 -34.84 -19.20 -25.85
N PRO A 38 -35.16 -18.64 -24.65
CA PRO A 38 -36.54 -18.32 -24.33
C PRO A 38 -37.01 -17.08 -25.10
N ALA A 39 -38.16 -17.26 -25.75
CA ALA A 39 -38.88 -16.21 -26.48
C ALA A 39 -39.28 -15.08 -25.56
N PHE A 40 -38.96 -13.85 -25.94
CA PHE A 40 -39.46 -12.65 -25.27
C PHE A 40 -40.96 -12.42 -25.66
N PRO A 41 -41.85 -12.19 -24.66
CA PRO A 41 -43.20 -11.76 -24.99
C PRO A 41 -43.22 -10.29 -25.43
N THR A 42 -43.84 -10.09 -26.59
CA THR A 42 -44.13 -8.79 -27.17
C THR A 42 -45.03 -7.95 -26.24
N SER A 43 -44.59 -6.73 -25.95
CA SER A 43 -45.32 -5.73 -25.21
C SER A 43 -46.52 -5.21 -26.01
N PRO A 44 -47.66 -4.92 -25.37
CA PRO A 44 -48.62 -4.02 -25.97
C PRO A 44 -48.26 -2.56 -25.63
N SER A 45 -48.27 -1.77 -26.68
CA SER A 45 -48.22 -0.32 -26.70
C SER A 45 -49.33 0.26 -25.81
N ALA A 46 -48.98 1.03 -24.81
CA ALA A 46 -49.94 1.87 -24.08
C ALA A 46 -49.45 3.31 -24.12
N SER A 47 -50.39 4.13 -24.53
CA SER A 47 -50.31 5.55 -24.87
C SER A 47 -49.79 6.45 -23.76
N LEU A 48 -49.04 7.47 -24.16
CA LEU A 48 -48.70 8.67 -23.39
C LEU A 48 -49.92 9.44 -22.92
N PRO A 49 -49.85 10.04 -21.73
CA PRO A 49 -50.32 11.39 -21.57
C PRO A 49 -49.18 12.35 -21.22
N SER A 50 -49.12 13.42 -22.00
CA SER A 50 -48.37 14.63 -21.71
C SER A 50 -48.84 15.29 -20.44
N ALA A 51 -47.88 15.66 -19.55
CA ALA A 51 -48.03 16.80 -18.67
C ALA A 51 -46.64 17.36 -18.29
N PRO A 52 -46.45 18.66 -18.36
CA PRO A 52 -45.18 19.27 -18.00
C PRO A 52 -45.14 19.48 -16.50
N ALA A 53 -44.37 18.67 -15.79
CA ALA A 53 -43.96 19.00 -14.44
C ALA A 53 -42.59 19.62 -14.48
N ALA A 54 -42.53 20.90 -14.19
CA ALA A 54 -41.30 21.64 -13.90
C ALA A 54 -40.57 20.92 -12.76
N GLN A 55 -39.54 20.19 -13.09
CA GLN A 55 -38.59 19.63 -12.09
C GLN A 55 -37.74 20.79 -11.59
N SER A 56 -38.13 21.32 -10.45
CA SER A 56 -37.29 22.16 -9.64
C SER A 56 -36.04 21.34 -9.29
N ASN A 57 -34.91 21.68 -9.90
CA ASN A 57 -33.62 21.13 -9.49
C ASN A 57 -33.47 21.40 -7.99
N PRO A 58 -33.18 20.37 -7.17
CA PRO A 58 -32.85 20.63 -5.77
C PRO A 58 -31.62 21.52 -5.74
N PRO A 59 -31.54 22.48 -4.78
CA PRO A 59 -30.40 23.35 -4.70
C PRO A 59 -29.13 22.49 -4.56
N VAL A 60 -28.21 22.69 -5.51
CA VAL A 60 -26.85 22.10 -5.44
C VAL A 60 -26.28 22.54 -4.10
N ARG A 61 -26.20 21.61 -3.14
CA ARG A 61 -25.49 21.86 -1.89
C ARG A 61 -24.09 22.29 -2.26
N PRO A 62 -23.59 23.41 -1.73
CA PRO A 62 -22.18 23.76 -1.91
C PRO A 62 -21.37 22.53 -1.52
N HIS A 63 -20.59 22.01 -2.46
CA HIS A 63 -19.61 20.97 -2.12
C HIS A 63 -18.81 21.52 -0.96
N ALA A 64 -18.90 20.84 0.20
CA ALA A 64 -18.07 21.17 1.33
C ALA A 64 -16.63 21.21 0.78
N THR A 65 -16.07 22.41 0.73
CA THR A 65 -14.69 22.61 0.28
C THR A 65 -13.83 21.87 1.28
N LEU A 66 -13.33 20.71 0.90
CA LEU A 66 -12.35 19.98 1.71
C LEU A 66 -11.25 20.97 2.05
N PRO A 67 -10.75 20.99 3.30
CA PRO A 67 -9.66 21.87 3.67
C PRO A 67 -8.53 21.70 2.64
N PRO A 68 -7.86 22.80 2.24
CA PRO A 68 -6.85 22.73 1.20
C PRO A 68 -5.77 21.73 1.62
N VAL A 69 -5.60 20.69 0.80
CA VAL A 69 -4.54 19.69 1.01
C VAL A 69 -3.22 20.43 1.00
N ARG A 70 -2.45 20.30 2.08
CA ARG A 70 -1.14 20.94 2.21
C ARG A 70 -0.25 20.45 1.06
N ALA A 71 0.28 21.37 0.25
CA ALA A 71 1.19 21.01 -0.82
C ALA A 71 2.61 20.80 -0.27
N SER A 72 3.28 19.73 -0.72
CA SER A 72 4.71 19.54 -0.51
C SER A 72 5.52 20.35 -1.52
N ALA A 73 6.58 20.99 -1.06
CA ALA A 73 7.54 21.69 -1.91
C ALA A 73 8.65 20.76 -2.45
N ALA A 74 8.66 19.50 -2.04
CA ALA A 74 9.67 18.52 -2.43
C ALA A 74 9.73 18.33 -3.95
N THR A 75 10.95 18.20 -4.46
CA THR A 75 11.24 17.96 -5.88
C THR A 75 11.73 16.53 -6.14
N THR A 76 12.05 15.80 -5.09
CA THR A 76 12.52 14.42 -5.17
C THR A 76 11.74 13.52 -4.21
N PRO A 77 11.62 12.21 -4.48
CA PRO A 77 10.99 11.26 -3.56
C PRO A 77 11.69 11.23 -2.18
N ARG A 78 12.99 11.47 -2.14
CA ARG A 78 13.78 11.51 -0.91
C ARG A 78 13.37 12.69 -0.01
N ASP A 79 13.19 13.87 -0.59
CA ASP A 79 12.76 15.05 0.15
C ASP A 79 11.30 14.89 0.60
N TYR A 80 10.46 14.35 -0.29
CA TYR A 80 9.06 14.07 0.01
C TYR A 80 8.86 13.12 1.19
N ARG A 81 9.76 12.14 1.36
CA ARG A 81 9.73 11.21 2.48
C ARG A 81 9.64 11.92 3.82
N ARG A 82 10.37 13.03 3.99
CA ARG A 82 10.34 13.82 5.22
C ARG A 82 9.00 14.52 5.43
N ASP A 83 8.41 15.07 4.38
CA ASP A 83 7.09 15.71 4.46
C ASP A 83 6.02 14.69 4.80
N ALA A 84 6.08 13.50 4.18
CA ALA A 84 5.16 12.39 4.46
C ALA A 84 5.32 11.87 5.90
N ALA A 85 6.55 11.69 6.38
CA ALA A 85 6.80 11.24 7.76
C ALA A 85 6.32 12.28 8.78
N SER A 86 6.57 13.57 8.55
CA SER A 86 6.07 14.65 9.41
C SER A 86 4.54 14.71 9.44
N HIS A 87 3.91 14.45 8.31
CA HIS A 87 2.45 14.38 8.20
C HIS A 87 1.89 13.21 9.02
N LEU A 88 2.49 12.02 8.89
CA LEU A 88 2.12 10.84 9.69
C LEU A 88 2.28 11.11 11.18
N TYR A 89 3.36 11.75 11.59
CA TYR A 89 3.59 12.11 13.00
C TYR A 89 2.53 13.08 13.52
N GLY A 90 2.16 14.08 12.72
CA GLY A 90 1.10 15.03 13.08
C GLY A 90 -0.27 14.37 13.29
N HIS A 91 -0.59 13.33 12.54
CA HIS A 91 -1.84 12.58 12.66
C HIS A 91 -1.83 11.49 13.76
N ASN A 92 -0.64 11.16 14.31
CA ASN A 92 -0.46 10.05 15.25
C ASN A 92 0.42 10.46 16.45
N ALA A 93 0.36 11.72 16.88
CA ALA A 93 1.27 12.27 17.89
C ALA A 93 1.27 11.47 19.21
N ASP A 94 0.11 10.96 19.61
CA ASP A 94 -0.09 10.11 20.79
C ASP A 94 0.51 8.71 20.67
N ARG A 95 0.78 8.28 19.46
CA ARG A 95 1.32 6.94 19.14
C ARG A 95 2.80 6.96 18.75
N ILE A 96 3.40 8.14 18.68
CA ILE A 96 4.84 8.24 18.42
C ILE A 96 5.59 7.85 19.68
N PHE A 97 6.55 6.94 19.53
CA PHE A 97 7.47 6.59 20.61
C PHE A 97 8.39 7.79 20.89
N GLN A 98 8.44 8.24 22.11
CA GLN A 98 9.24 9.40 22.51
C GLN A 98 10.63 8.96 22.95
N GLY A 99 11.65 9.66 22.47
CA GLY A 99 13.04 9.36 22.79
C GLY A 99 13.61 8.20 21.96
N LYS A 100 14.76 7.69 22.38
CA LYS A 100 15.41 6.58 21.69
C LYS A 100 14.65 5.27 21.86
N LEU A 101 14.51 4.55 20.78
CA LEU A 101 13.85 3.23 20.78
C LEU A 101 14.67 2.21 21.58
N PRO A 102 14.01 1.21 22.19
CA PRO A 102 14.71 0.10 22.84
C PRO A 102 15.48 -0.76 21.82
N PRO A 103 16.49 -1.50 22.23
CA PRO A 103 17.31 -2.33 21.33
C PRO A 103 16.52 -3.46 20.68
N ASN A 104 15.43 -3.93 21.33
CA ASN A 104 14.59 -5.00 20.83
C ASN A 104 13.22 -4.43 20.42
N LEU A 105 13.05 -4.19 19.13
CA LEU A 105 11.77 -3.78 18.57
C LEU A 105 10.85 -4.99 18.38
N TYR A 106 9.55 -4.80 18.58
CA TYR A 106 8.56 -5.83 18.36
C TYR A 106 8.43 -6.18 16.87
N ALA A 107 8.42 -5.16 15.99
CA ALA A 107 8.38 -5.37 14.55
C ALA A 107 9.12 -4.27 13.78
N ILE A 108 9.70 -4.66 12.66
CA ILE A 108 10.31 -3.74 11.69
C ILE A 108 9.77 -4.07 10.32
N GLY A 109 9.24 -3.06 9.64
CA GLY A 109 8.68 -3.21 8.30
C GLY A 109 9.13 -2.12 7.35
N VAL A 110 9.19 -2.42 6.05
CA VAL A 110 9.53 -1.46 5.00
C VAL A 110 8.33 -1.36 4.06
N LEU A 111 7.68 -0.20 4.07
CA LEU A 111 6.48 0.07 3.28
C LEU A 111 6.76 1.14 2.23
N GLN A 112 6.33 0.87 1.02
CA GLN A 112 6.21 1.86 -0.06
C GLN A 112 4.78 2.36 -0.15
N VAL A 113 4.63 3.66 -0.37
CA VAL A 113 3.34 4.32 -0.56
C VAL A 113 3.38 5.10 -1.86
N ASP A 114 2.48 4.78 -2.77
CA ASP A 114 2.26 5.53 -3.99
C ASP A 114 1.20 6.61 -3.72
N VAL A 115 1.58 7.87 -3.90
CA VAL A 115 0.73 9.04 -3.67
C VAL A 115 0.50 9.78 -4.99
N ASP A 116 -0.77 10.07 -5.29
CA ASP A 116 -1.16 10.83 -6.47
C ASP A 116 -0.93 12.34 -6.30
N GLY A 117 -1.15 13.12 -7.38
CA GLY A 117 -0.97 14.56 -7.39
C GLY A 117 -1.89 15.34 -6.44
N ARG A 118 -2.91 14.68 -5.86
CA ARG A 118 -3.85 15.24 -4.90
C ARG A 118 -3.57 14.82 -3.45
N GLY A 119 -2.56 13.96 -3.25
CA GLY A 119 -2.23 13.42 -1.95
C GLY A 119 -2.99 12.13 -1.59
N ASN A 120 -3.79 11.57 -2.49
CA ASN A 120 -4.47 10.31 -2.21
C ASN A 120 -3.51 9.13 -2.36
N ILE A 121 -3.73 8.09 -1.55
CA ILE A 121 -2.98 6.85 -1.64
C ILE A 121 -3.50 6.04 -2.83
N ALA A 122 -2.65 5.85 -3.83
CA ALA A 122 -2.95 5.01 -4.99
C ALA A 122 -2.68 3.53 -4.69
N ARG A 123 -1.60 3.24 -3.95
CA ARG A 123 -1.20 1.87 -3.60
C ARG A 123 -0.31 1.83 -2.37
N LEU A 124 -0.42 0.74 -1.61
CA LEU A 124 0.54 0.32 -0.57
C LEU A 124 1.25 -0.94 -1.05
N ASN A 125 2.56 -0.97 -0.92
CA ASN A 125 3.37 -2.12 -1.30
C ASN A 125 4.42 -2.41 -0.23
N TRP A 126 4.36 -3.60 0.36
CA TRP A 126 5.36 -4.02 1.33
C TRP A 126 6.62 -4.50 0.63
N MET A 127 7.72 -3.80 0.83
CA MET A 127 9.05 -4.31 0.45
C MET A 127 9.52 -5.37 1.44
N ARG A 128 9.19 -5.17 2.73
CA ARG A 128 9.46 -6.12 3.80
C ARG A 128 8.35 -6.00 4.85
N ALA A 129 7.47 -6.97 4.89
CA ALA A 129 6.44 -7.07 5.93
C ALA A 129 6.98 -7.83 7.14
N PRO A 130 6.65 -7.42 8.38
CA PRO A 130 6.95 -8.21 9.58
C PRO A 130 5.99 -9.40 9.68
N THR A 131 6.33 -10.52 9.03
CA THR A 131 5.46 -11.69 8.89
C THR A 131 5.10 -12.37 10.21
N HIS A 132 5.90 -12.15 11.26
CA HIS A 132 5.64 -12.65 12.62
C HIS A 132 4.60 -11.82 13.39
N ALA A 133 4.23 -10.64 12.88
CA ALA A 133 3.30 -9.70 13.51
C ALA A 133 2.27 -9.17 12.49
N PRO A 134 1.35 -10.02 12.00
CA PRO A 134 0.36 -9.62 10.98
C PRO A 134 -0.59 -8.53 11.47
N GLU A 135 -0.84 -8.44 12.77
CA GLU A 135 -1.61 -7.36 13.38
C GLU A 135 -0.92 -6.00 13.25
N VAL A 136 0.43 -5.96 13.32
CA VAL A 136 1.21 -4.73 13.07
C VAL A 136 1.14 -4.33 11.62
N VAL A 137 1.18 -5.30 10.68
CA VAL A 137 1.00 -5.04 9.25
C VAL A 137 -0.34 -4.33 9.00
N ALA A 138 -1.43 -4.91 9.52
CA ALA A 138 -2.78 -4.34 9.38
C ALA A 138 -2.88 -2.94 10.02
N GLU A 139 -2.26 -2.76 11.18
CA GLU A 139 -2.28 -1.50 11.92
C GLU A 139 -1.50 -0.39 11.20
N ILE A 140 -0.34 -0.70 10.63
CA ILE A 140 0.43 0.25 9.82
C ILE A 140 -0.36 0.67 8.59
N GLU A 141 -0.95 -0.29 7.87
CA GLU A 141 -1.79 0.04 6.70
C GLU A 141 -2.97 0.92 7.07
N ARG A 142 -3.65 0.62 8.19
CA ARG A 142 -4.74 1.44 8.70
C ARG A 142 -4.27 2.86 9.04
N THR A 143 -3.14 2.98 9.73
CA THR A 143 -2.53 4.26 10.11
C THR A 143 -2.22 5.13 8.89
N VAL A 144 -1.61 4.52 7.85
CA VAL A 144 -1.31 5.22 6.60
C VAL A 144 -2.58 5.66 5.88
N ARG A 145 -3.60 4.79 5.77
CA ARG A 145 -4.87 5.13 5.11
C ARG A 145 -5.64 6.23 5.84
N GLN A 146 -5.62 6.24 7.16
CA GLN A 146 -6.28 7.27 7.97
C GLN A 146 -5.60 8.64 7.88
N ALA A 147 -4.32 8.68 7.58
CA ALA A 147 -3.58 9.92 7.37
C ALA A 147 -3.81 10.55 5.98
N ALA A 148 -4.51 9.88 5.08
CA ALA A 148 -4.84 10.46 3.77
C ALA A 148 -5.85 11.62 3.92
N PRO A 149 -5.74 12.69 3.10
CA PRO A 149 -4.75 12.89 2.05
C PRO A 149 -3.40 13.36 2.57
N PHE A 150 -2.33 12.83 1.99
CA PHE A 150 -0.96 13.26 2.23
C PHE A 150 -0.65 14.63 1.61
N PRO A 151 0.45 15.31 1.98
CA PRO A 151 0.88 16.51 1.30
C PRO A 151 0.98 16.27 -0.21
N ALA A 152 0.25 17.08 -0.99
CA ALA A 152 0.21 16.89 -2.44
C ALA A 152 1.61 17.10 -3.06
N PRO A 153 2.14 16.14 -3.84
CA PRO A 153 3.45 16.24 -4.46
C PRO A 153 3.42 17.18 -5.68
N ALA A 154 3.17 18.49 -5.44
CA ALA A 154 2.83 19.48 -6.46
C ALA A 154 3.89 19.60 -7.57
N ARG A 155 5.18 19.39 -7.25
CA ARG A 155 6.29 19.50 -8.22
C ARG A 155 6.57 18.20 -8.98
N MET A 156 6.05 17.06 -8.51
CA MET A 156 6.28 15.74 -9.10
C MET A 156 5.04 15.15 -9.75
N GLY A 157 3.85 15.69 -9.46
CA GLY A 157 2.56 15.19 -9.95
C GLY A 157 2.12 13.87 -9.31
N ARG A 158 3.05 13.00 -8.97
CA ARG A 158 2.91 11.76 -8.19
C ARG A 158 4.25 11.43 -7.55
N VAL A 159 4.21 10.60 -6.52
CA VAL A 159 5.45 10.15 -5.87
C VAL A 159 5.24 8.77 -5.25
N THR A 160 6.28 7.95 -5.33
CA THR A 160 6.43 6.75 -4.50
C THR A 160 7.48 7.06 -3.44
N TYR A 161 7.12 6.99 -2.17
CA TYR A 161 8.09 7.10 -1.10
C TYR A 161 8.15 5.81 -0.29
N THR A 162 9.28 5.57 0.35
CA THR A 162 9.51 4.38 1.16
C THR A 162 9.97 4.79 2.54
N ASP A 163 9.40 4.19 3.58
CA ASP A 163 9.87 4.37 4.94
C ASP A 163 9.96 3.05 5.71
N VAL A 164 10.82 3.04 6.72
CA VAL A 164 10.95 1.93 7.66
C VAL A 164 10.14 2.24 8.90
N TRP A 165 9.24 1.34 9.25
CA TRP A 165 8.42 1.39 10.45
C TRP A 165 9.11 0.63 11.57
N LEU A 166 9.44 1.33 12.63
CA LEU A 166 10.11 0.83 13.83
C LEU A 166 9.03 0.74 14.92
N TRP A 167 8.54 -0.46 15.18
CA TRP A 167 7.38 -0.69 16.02
C TRP A 167 7.78 -1.28 17.37
N ASP A 168 7.40 -0.61 18.44
CA ASP A 168 7.64 -1.06 19.80
C ASP A 168 6.48 -1.93 20.35
N SER A 169 6.77 -2.75 21.33
CA SER A 169 5.79 -3.63 21.99
C SER A 169 4.64 -2.90 22.68
N SER A 170 4.81 -1.61 22.99
CA SER A 170 3.75 -0.76 23.52
C SER A 170 2.69 -0.33 22.49
N GLY A 171 2.87 -0.69 21.22
CA GLY A 171 2.01 -0.24 20.10
C GLY A 171 2.37 1.15 19.58
N ARG A 172 3.44 1.75 20.07
CA ARG A 172 4.01 3.00 19.57
C ARG A 172 5.05 2.72 18.51
N PHE A 173 5.32 3.72 17.68
CA PHE A 173 6.26 3.57 16.57
C PHE A 173 7.10 4.82 16.31
N GLN A 174 8.18 4.63 15.59
CA GLN A 174 8.89 5.70 14.88
C GLN A 174 9.05 5.32 13.42
N LEU A 175 9.20 6.31 12.57
CA LEU A 175 9.66 6.15 11.18
C LEU A 175 11.15 6.43 11.13
N ASP A 176 11.91 5.62 10.41
CA ASP A 176 13.36 5.79 10.27
C ASP A 176 13.75 7.19 9.79
N THR A 177 12.91 7.80 8.95
CA THR A 177 13.12 9.18 8.46
C THR A 177 13.19 10.22 9.59
N LEU A 178 12.49 10.02 10.70
CA LEU A 178 12.39 10.94 11.83
C LEU A 178 12.74 10.27 13.17
N THR A 179 13.46 9.15 13.13
CA THR A 179 13.84 8.42 14.35
C THR A 179 14.82 9.23 15.20
N GLU A 180 14.70 9.07 16.52
CA GLU A 180 15.67 9.56 17.50
C GLU A 180 16.79 8.54 17.76
N GLY A 181 16.81 7.42 17.03
CA GLY A 181 17.76 6.34 17.12
C GLY A 181 17.36 5.26 18.13
N GLN A 182 18.29 4.36 18.40
CA GLN A 182 18.14 3.29 19.39
C GLN A 182 19.13 3.45 20.54
N LEU A 183 18.83 2.83 21.67
CA LEU A 183 19.71 2.73 22.84
C LEU A 183 20.86 1.78 22.57
#